data_8acc2aeacfdc9621a570962034e8f1ac
#
_entry.id   8acc2aeacfdc9621a570962034e8f1ac
#
_cell.length_a   1.000
_cell.length_b   1.000
_cell.length_c   1.000
_cell.angle_alpha   90.00
_cell.angle_beta   90.00
_cell.angle_gamma   90.00
#
_symmetry.space_group_name_H-M   'P 1'
#
loop_
_entity.id
_entity.type
_entity.pdbx_description
1 polymer ?
#
loop_
_entity_poly.entity_id
_entity_poly.type
_entity_poly.pdbx_seq_one_letter_code
_entity_poly.pdbx_strand_id
1 'polypeptide(L)'
;MKLHYMGKFNLDPNTLPQAEHKPGATEFREADSMKKLAVIANAVSFVIFAVLAVAAYLRLPDITRGKSSVIAWGAALLGSLLILFPHELLHAVCFKNDVYLYTNFKQGMLFVVGTEPMSKGRFIFMSMLPNIVFGIIPSPSA
;
A
#
# COMPACT_ATOMS: atom_id res chain seq x y z
N MET A 1 6.37 -19.82 5.19
CA MET A 1 6.11 -18.74 4.22
C MET A 1 7.32 -18.62 3.30
N LYS A 2 7.12 -18.71 1.99
CA LYS A 2 8.12 -18.36 0.98
C LYS A 2 7.58 -17.24 0.11
N LEU A 3 8.42 -16.28 -0.26
CA LEU A 3 8.08 -15.19 -1.16
C LEU A 3 8.51 -15.59 -2.59
N HIS A 4 7.57 -15.63 -3.51
CA HIS A 4 7.81 -15.95 -4.91
C HIS A 4 7.64 -14.69 -5.76
N TYR A 5 8.70 -14.28 -6.46
CA TYR A 5 8.61 -13.19 -7.41
C TYR A 5 8.08 -13.68 -8.75
N MET A 6 6.90 -13.19 -9.14
CA MET A 6 6.19 -13.63 -10.34
C MET A 6 6.42 -12.73 -11.56
N GLY A 7 7.18 -11.64 -11.37
CA GLY A 7 7.47 -10.71 -12.45
C GLY A 7 6.35 -9.70 -12.71
N LYS A 8 6.17 -9.35 -13.99
CA LYS A 8 5.23 -8.31 -14.37
C LYS A 8 3.80 -8.81 -14.42
N PHE A 9 2.90 -8.16 -13.65
CA PHE A 9 1.45 -8.38 -13.76
C PHE A 9 0.90 -7.78 -15.06
N ASN A 10 0.12 -8.57 -15.79
CA ASN A 10 -0.43 -8.22 -17.09
C ASN A 10 -1.83 -7.54 -17.04
N LEU A 11 -2.30 -7.18 -15.85
CA LEU A 11 -3.62 -6.59 -15.57
C LEU A 11 -4.81 -7.55 -15.76
N ASP A 12 -4.56 -8.85 -15.91
CA ASP A 12 -5.60 -9.87 -15.95
C ASP A 12 -5.72 -10.54 -14.56
N PRO A 13 -6.81 -10.30 -13.80
CA PRO A 13 -7.02 -10.90 -12.49
C PRO A 13 -7.06 -12.44 -12.52
N ASN A 14 -7.43 -13.04 -13.66
CA ASN A 14 -7.50 -14.51 -13.79
C ASN A 14 -6.13 -15.18 -13.77
N THR A 15 -5.06 -14.41 -13.98
CA THR A 15 -3.67 -14.90 -13.89
C THR A 15 -3.11 -14.90 -12.47
N LEU A 16 -3.85 -14.32 -11.52
CA LEU A 16 -3.47 -14.34 -10.11
C LEU A 16 -3.78 -15.70 -9.48
N PRO A 17 -2.97 -16.13 -8.50
CA PRO A 17 -3.25 -17.35 -7.74
C PRO A 17 -4.64 -17.26 -7.10
N GLN A 18 -5.46 -18.27 -7.34
CA GLN A 18 -6.80 -18.34 -6.78
C GLN A 18 -6.77 -19.05 -5.43
N ALA A 19 -7.59 -18.59 -4.50
CA ALA A 19 -7.77 -19.21 -3.20
C ALA A 19 -9.05 -20.07 -3.19
N GLU A 20 -9.03 -21.20 -2.48
CA GLU A 20 -10.24 -21.92 -2.13
C GLU A 20 -11.00 -21.15 -1.06
N HIS A 21 -12.26 -20.82 -1.33
CA HIS A 21 -13.11 -20.15 -0.35
C HIS A 21 -13.62 -21.14 0.69
N LYS A 22 -13.57 -20.74 1.96
CA LYS A 22 -14.20 -21.52 3.02
C LYS A 22 -15.72 -21.49 2.86
N PRO A 23 -16.44 -22.57 3.24
CA PRO A 23 -17.90 -22.55 3.32
C PRO A 23 -18.38 -21.36 4.17
N GLY A 24 -19.32 -20.59 3.64
CA GLY A 24 -19.82 -19.38 4.30
C GLY A 24 -18.96 -18.12 4.14
N ALA A 25 -17.90 -18.16 3.34
CA ALA A 25 -17.17 -16.95 2.97
C ALA A 25 -18.08 -16.03 2.16
N THR A 26 -18.10 -14.75 2.52
CA THR A 26 -18.80 -13.70 1.76
C THR A 26 -17.81 -12.95 0.89
N GLU A 27 -18.20 -12.73 -0.36
CA GLU A 27 -17.39 -11.95 -1.29
C GLU A 27 -17.25 -10.50 -0.80
N PHE A 28 -16.05 -9.97 -0.91
CA PHE A 28 -15.79 -8.56 -0.57
C PHE A 28 -16.42 -7.69 -1.67
N ARG A 29 -17.23 -6.71 -1.26
CA ARG A 29 -17.91 -5.82 -2.21
C ARG A 29 -16.90 -4.81 -2.75
N GLU A 30 -16.27 -5.15 -3.85
CA GLU A 30 -15.31 -4.30 -4.55
C GLU A 30 -15.98 -3.48 -5.66
N ALA A 31 -15.22 -2.56 -6.25
CA ALA A 31 -15.68 -1.83 -7.43
C ALA A 31 -15.78 -2.76 -8.64
N ASP A 32 -16.82 -2.59 -9.45
CA ASP A 32 -17.18 -3.49 -10.56
C ASP A 32 -16.12 -3.57 -11.68
N SER A 33 -15.07 -2.76 -11.62
CA SER A 33 -13.94 -2.81 -12.56
C SER A 33 -12.67 -2.23 -11.96
N MET A 34 -11.52 -2.76 -12.37
CA MET A 34 -10.19 -2.27 -11.99
C MET A 34 -10.00 -0.79 -12.31
N LYS A 35 -10.59 -0.29 -13.41
CA LYS A 35 -10.52 1.13 -13.78
C LYS A 35 -11.28 1.99 -12.76
N LYS A 36 -12.48 1.59 -12.35
CA LYS A 36 -13.27 2.29 -11.34
C LYS A 36 -12.58 2.27 -9.99
N LEU A 37 -12.04 1.11 -9.60
CA LEU A 37 -11.24 0.97 -8.38
C LEU A 37 -10.03 1.91 -8.39
N ALA A 38 -9.28 1.95 -9.48
CA ALA A 38 -8.12 2.82 -9.62
C ALA A 38 -8.51 4.31 -9.53
N VAL A 39 -9.61 4.73 -10.16
CA VAL A 39 -10.09 6.12 -10.08
C VAL A 39 -10.46 6.49 -8.65
N ILE A 40 -11.19 5.63 -7.94
CA ILE A 40 -11.57 5.87 -6.55
C ILE A 40 -10.34 5.93 -5.64
N ALA A 41 -9.44 4.96 -5.77
CA ALA A 41 -8.22 4.93 -4.98
C ALA A 41 -7.33 6.16 -5.19
N ASN A 42 -7.14 6.58 -6.44
CA ASN A 42 -6.38 7.79 -6.75
C ASN A 42 -7.06 9.07 -6.24
N ALA A 43 -8.39 9.17 -6.34
CA ALA A 43 -9.13 10.32 -5.80
C ALA A 43 -9.00 10.42 -4.28
N VAL A 44 -9.17 9.31 -3.56
CA VAL A 44 -9.00 9.25 -2.10
C VAL A 44 -7.56 9.59 -1.71
N SER A 45 -6.58 9.01 -2.40
CA SER A 45 -5.15 9.29 -2.15
C SER A 45 -4.82 10.76 -2.38
N PHE A 46 -5.37 11.38 -3.43
CA PHE A 46 -5.18 12.81 -3.70
C PHE A 46 -5.75 13.69 -2.58
N VAL A 47 -6.95 13.38 -2.09
CA VAL A 47 -7.56 14.12 -0.97
C VAL A 47 -6.71 13.99 0.29
N ILE A 48 -6.27 12.78 0.65
CA ILE A 48 -5.40 12.55 1.81
C ILE A 48 -4.09 13.33 1.65
N PHE A 49 -3.46 13.24 0.48
CA PHE A 49 -2.22 13.96 0.20
C PHE A 49 -2.40 15.48 0.33
N ALA A 50 -3.48 16.05 -0.22
CA ALA A 50 -3.78 17.47 -0.12
C ALA A 50 -3.96 17.91 1.34
N VAL A 51 -4.69 17.12 2.15
CA VAL A 51 -4.87 17.40 3.58
C VAL A 51 -3.53 17.38 4.32
N LEU A 52 -2.72 16.36 4.08
CA LEU A 52 -1.39 16.25 4.71
C LEU A 52 -0.44 17.36 4.27
N ALA A 53 -0.45 17.75 2.99
CA ALA A 53 0.34 18.85 2.47
C ALA A 53 -0.04 20.20 3.11
N VAL A 54 -1.35 20.46 3.24
CA VAL A 54 -1.84 21.66 3.95
C VAL A 54 -1.44 21.63 5.42
N ALA A 55 -1.61 20.50 6.10
CA ALA A 55 -1.21 20.34 7.50
C ALA A 55 0.30 20.57 7.68
N ALA A 56 1.14 20.02 6.81
CA ALA A 56 2.59 20.24 6.82
C ALA A 56 2.94 21.72 6.56
N TYR A 57 2.30 22.34 5.59
CA TYR A 57 2.51 23.76 5.28
C TYR A 57 2.18 24.68 6.47
N LEU A 58 1.15 24.34 7.24
CA LEU A 58 0.74 25.11 8.41
C LEU A 58 1.59 24.84 9.65
N ARG A 59 2.05 23.58 9.84
CA ARG A 59 2.75 23.15 11.06
C ARG A 59 4.27 23.21 10.95
N LEU A 60 4.82 23.14 9.74
CA LEU A 60 6.26 23.08 9.48
C LEU A 60 6.67 24.17 8.48
N PRO A 61 6.43 25.49 8.79
CA PRO A 61 6.69 26.56 7.84
C PRO A 61 8.16 26.67 7.42
N ASP A 62 9.09 26.40 8.31
CA ASP A 62 10.53 26.47 8.03
C ASP A 62 10.99 25.43 7.03
N ILE A 63 10.36 24.23 7.07
CA ILE A 63 10.66 23.15 6.14
C ILE A 63 9.93 23.34 4.80
N THR A 64 8.69 23.86 4.84
CA THR A 64 7.82 23.88 3.65
C THR A 64 7.90 25.16 2.84
N ARG A 65 8.39 26.28 3.41
CA ARG A 65 8.43 27.62 2.77
C ARG A 65 9.83 28.11 2.44
N GLY A 66 10.88 27.52 2.99
CA GLY A 66 12.27 27.94 2.79
C GLY A 66 12.89 27.37 1.50
N LYS A 67 14.11 27.80 1.18
CA LYS A 67 14.90 27.23 0.05
C LYS A 67 15.16 25.73 0.22
N SER A 68 15.19 25.25 1.45
CA SER A 68 15.30 23.82 1.80
C SER A 68 14.03 23.01 1.52
N SER A 69 12.90 23.67 1.22
CA SER A 69 11.62 22.96 0.98
C SER A 69 11.69 22.01 -0.22
N VAL A 70 12.38 22.41 -1.30
CA VAL A 70 12.55 21.56 -2.49
C VAL A 70 13.30 20.28 -2.14
N ILE A 71 14.36 20.40 -1.32
CA ILE A 71 15.14 19.26 -0.84
C ILE A 71 14.27 18.38 0.06
N ALA A 72 13.52 18.97 0.99
CA ALA A 72 12.65 18.24 1.91
C ALA A 72 11.54 17.48 1.16
N TRP A 73 10.86 18.12 0.21
CA TRP A 73 9.85 17.46 -0.61
C TRP A 73 10.44 16.38 -1.52
N GLY A 74 11.62 16.63 -2.10
CA GLY A 74 12.34 15.64 -2.89
C GLY A 74 12.76 14.42 -2.06
N ALA A 75 13.28 14.64 -0.85
CA ALA A 75 13.65 13.57 0.07
C ALA A 75 12.41 12.77 0.55
N ALA A 76 11.29 13.45 0.82
CA ALA A 76 10.04 12.79 1.18
C ALA A 76 9.50 11.92 0.04
N LEU A 77 9.53 12.41 -1.19
CA LEU A 77 9.14 11.65 -2.38
C LEU A 77 10.04 10.42 -2.58
N LEU A 78 11.35 10.60 -2.53
CA LEU A 78 12.30 9.51 -2.65
C LEU A 78 12.14 8.49 -1.53
N GLY A 79 11.98 8.95 -0.29
CA GLY A 79 11.72 8.10 0.86
C GLY A 79 10.43 7.28 0.70
N SER A 80 9.35 7.89 0.20
CA SER A 80 8.08 7.17 -0.05
C SER A 80 8.22 6.08 -1.11
N LEU A 81 9.02 6.32 -2.16
CA LEU A 81 9.30 5.28 -3.17
C LEU A 81 10.13 4.13 -2.60
N LEU A 82 11.11 4.43 -1.75
CA LEU A 82 11.94 3.41 -1.10
C LEU A 82 11.14 2.56 -0.10
N ILE A 83 10.10 3.13 0.51
CA ILE A 83 9.24 2.42 1.46
C ILE A 83 8.26 1.46 0.75
N LEU A 84 7.97 1.61 -0.54
CA LEU A 84 7.02 0.75 -1.26
C LEU A 84 7.35 -0.75 -1.12
N PHE A 85 8.59 -1.14 -1.31
CA PHE A 85 8.98 -2.55 -1.21
C PHE A 85 8.88 -3.09 0.23
N PRO A 86 9.45 -2.44 1.26
CA PRO A 86 9.23 -2.85 2.66
C PRO A 86 7.75 -2.84 3.06
N HIS A 87 6.94 -1.92 2.54
CA HIS A 87 5.48 -1.88 2.75
C HIS A 87 4.82 -3.19 2.32
N GLU A 88 5.10 -3.64 1.09
CA GLU A 88 4.57 -4.90 0.58
C GLU A 88 5.09 -6.12 1.35
N LEU A 89 6.33 -6.09 1.82
CA LEU A 89 6.87 -7.14 2.68
C LEU A 89 6.12 -7.24 4.02
N LEU A 90 5.68 -6.11 4.59
CA LEU A 90 4.86 -6.12 5.81
C LEU A 90 3.49 -6.78 5.57
N HIS A 91 2.90 -6.62 4.40
CA HIS A 91 1.71 -7.40 4.04
C HIS A 91 2.06 -8.88 3.90
N ALA A 92 3.18 -9.20 3.24
CA ALA A 92 3.62 -10.57 3.02
C ALA A 92 3.80 -11.34 4.33
N VAL A 93 4.44 -10.76 5.36
CA VAL A 93 4.69 -11.45 6.65
C VAL A 93 3.42 -11.78 7.43
N CYS A 94 2.28 -11.19 7.07
CA CYS A 94 1.00 -11.53 7.67
C CYS A 94 0.41 -12.85 7.16
N PHE A 95 0.97 -13.42 6.09
CA PHE A 95 0.57 -14.72 5.57
C PHE A 95 1.40 -15.84 6.21
N LYS A 96 0.79 -17.01 6.40
CA LYS A 96 1.46 -18.22 6.91
C LYS A 96 2.03 -19.07 5.78
N ASN A 97 1.31 -19.11 4.67
CA ASN A 97 1.65 -19.88 3.47
C ASN A 97 2.48 -19.04 2.50
N ASP A 98 2.72 -19.57 1.32
CA ASP A 98 3.48 -18.90 0.28
C ASP A 98 2.75 -17.68 -0.25
N VAL A 99 3.50 -16.63 -0.57
CA VAL A 99 3.02 -15.37 -1.11
C VAL A 99 3.72 -15.04 -2.42
N TYR A 100 3.00 -14.37 -3.30
CA TYR A 100 3.39 -14.09 -4.66
C TYR A 100 3.51 -12.57 -4.85
N LEU A 101 4.70 -12.08 -5.17
CA LEU A 101 4.99 -10.66 -5.41
C LEU A 101 4.91 -10.37 -6.90
N TYR A 102 4.13 -9.38 -7.25
CA TYR A 102 3.96 -8.89 -8.62
C TYR A 102 4.40 -7.44 -8.72
N THR A 103 4.88 -7.07 -9.91
CA THR A 103 5.25 -5.69 -10.23
C THR A 103 4.60 -5.27 -11.55
N ASN A 104 4.20 -4.01 -11.66
CA ASN A 104 3.93 -3.36 -12.94
C ASN A 104 4.26 -1.87 -12.83
N PHE A 105 5.53 -1.54 -12.98
CA PHE A 105 6.04 -0.18 -12.82
C PHE A 105 5.45 0.82 -13.82
N LYS A 106 4.96 0.37 -14.97
CA LYS A 106 4.24 1.27 -15.92
C LYS A 106 2.91 1.78 -15.36
N GLN A 107 2.31 1.03 -14.44
CA GLN A 107 1.07 1.37 -13.74
C GLN A 107 1.31 1.79 -12.29
N GLY A 108 2.58 1.90 -11.87
CA GLY A 108 2.92 2.18 -10.47
C GLY A 108 2.50 1.08 -9.50
N MET A 109 2.40 -0.18 -9.95
CA MET A 109 1.92 -1.29 -9.13
C MET A 109 3.08 -2.13 -8.60
N LEU A 110 3.05 -2.35 -7.31
CA LEU A 110 3.82 -3.35 -6.57
C LEU A 110 2.87 -3.92 -5.52
N PHE A 111 2.64 -5.23 -5.51
CA PHE A 111 1.70 -5.84 -4.56
C PHE A 111 2.00 -7.31 -4.33
N VAL A 112 1.56 -7.81 -3.18
CA VAL A 112 1.63 -9.23 -2.82
C VAL A 112 0.24 -9.87 -2.83
N VAL A 113 0.20 -11.12 -3.24
CA VAL A 113 -1.00 -11.96 -3.23
C VAL A 113 -0.73 -13.21 -2.40
N GLY A 114 -1.58 -13.47 -1.43
CA GLY A 114 -1.62 -14.73 -0.69
C GLY A 114 -2.93 -15.44 -0.94
N THR A 115 -2.87 -16.77 -0.97
CA THR A 115 -4.03 -17.63 -1.29
C THR A 115 -4.68 -18.24 -0.05
N GLU A 116 -4.16 -17.98 1.14
CA GLU A 116 -4.73 -18.56 2.36
C GLU A 116 -5.99 -17.84 2.84
N PRO A 117 -6.99 -18.56 3.36
CA PRO A 117 -8.15 -17.95 3.97
C PRO A 117 -7.75 -17.12 5.20
N MET A 118 -8.25 -15.91 5.29
CA MET A 118 -7.91 -14.97 6.36
C MET A 118 -9.18 -14.53 7.10
N SER A 119 -9.10 -14.43 8.44
CA SER A 119 -10.18 -13.84 9.22
C SER A 119 -10.25 -12.34 9.01
N LYS A 120 -11.43 -11.73 9.18
CA LYS A 120 -11.63 -10.28 9.06
C LYS A 120 -10.64 -9.48 9.94
N GLY A 121 -10.44 -9.91 11.19
CA GLY A 121 -9.52 -9.22 12.10
C GLY A 121 -8.06 -9.29 11.61
N ARG A 122 -7.62 -10.43 11.10
CA ARG A 122 -6.27 -10.58 10.54
C ARG A 122 -6.09 -9.75 9.26
N PHE A 123 -7.13 -9.69 8.41
CA PHE A 123 -7.11 -8.84 7.23
C PHE A 123 -6.99 -7.35 7.59
N ILE A 124 -7.78 -6.87 8.57
CA ILE A 124 -7.68 -5.48 9.05
C ILE A 124 -6.29 -5.21 9.61
N PHE A 125 -5.76 -6.11 10.45
CA PHE A 125 -4.40 -5.98 10.99
C PHE A 125 -3.35 -5.88 9.88
N MET A 126 -3.39 -6.79 8.91
CA MET A 126 -2.50 -6.79 7.74
C MET A 126 -2.57 -5.46 6.99
N SER A 127 -3.78 -4.96 6.73
CA SER A 127 -3.99 -3.70 6.00
C SER A 127 -3.49 -2.47 6.77
N MET A 128 -3.53 -2.51 8.10
CA MET A 128 -3.07 -1.41 8.96
C MET A 128 -1.57 -1.45 9.27
N LEU A 129 -0.95 -2.62 9.18
CA LEU A 129 0.42 -2.85 9.65
C LEU A 129 1.46 -1.89 9.04
N PRO A 130 1.51 -1.65 7.72
CA PRO A 130 2.45 -0.68 7.16
C PRO A 130 2.23 0.75 7.68
N ASN A 131 0.97 1.15 7.86
CA ASN A 131 0.65 2.48 8.40
C ASN A 131 1.09 2.63 9.86
N ILE A 132 1.01 1.58 10.65
CA ILE A 132 1.50 1.55 12.03
C ILE A 132 3.04 1.66 12.03
N VAL A 133 3.71 0.84 11.24
CA VAL A 133 5.18 0.75 11.22
C VAL A 133 5.81 2.03 10.65
N PHE A 134 5.30 2.56 9.56
CA PHE A 134 5.89 3.72 8.88
C PHE A 134 5.24 5.05 9.26
N GLY A 135 4.01 5.05 9.77
CA GLY A 135 3.28 6.27 10.11
C GLY A 135 3.34 6.63 11.59
N ILE A 136 3.16 5.65 12.50
CA ILE A 136 3.03 5.92 13.94
C ILE A 136 4.38 5.79 14.67
N ILE A 137 5.11 4.68 14.42
CA ILE A 137 6.36 4.40 15.14
C ILE A 137 7.45 5.45 14.90
N PRO A 138 7.64 5.98 13.68
CA PRO A 138 8.68 6.98 13.43
C PRO A 138 8.33 8.39 13.90
N SER A 139 7.16 8.63 14.50
CA SER A 139 6.85 9.97 15.06
C SER A 139 7.88 10.32 16.12
N PRO A 140 8.79 11.28 15.87
CA PRO A 140 9.63 11.77 16.93
C PRO A 140 8.71 12.37 18.00
N SER A 141 8.77 11.82 19.21
CA SER A 141 8.18 12.48 20.36
C SER A 141 8.76 13.88 20.43
N ALA A 142 7.89 14.88 20.26
CA ALA A 142 8.22 16.28 20.50
C ALA A 142 8.68 16.49 21.93
#